data_52c5a9e4c43589f9d06c6874b7da641d
#
_entry.id   52c5a9e4c43589f9d06c6874b7da641d
#
_cell.length_a   1.000
_cell.length_b   1.000
_cell.length_c   1.000
_cell.angle_alpha   90.00
_cell.angle_beta   90.00
_cell.angle_gamma   90.00
#
_symmetry.space_group_name_H-M   'P 1'
#
loop_
_entity.id
_entity.type
_entity.pdbx_description
1 polymer ?
#
loop_
_entity_poly.entity_id
_entity_poly.type
_entity_poly.pdbx_seq_one_letter_code
_entity_poly.pdbx_strand_id
1 'polypeptide(L)'
;MKFERKDLATKKFDELNIFLTEKINENPLNTAKIILNTALKLRQPSDSYSENILFLKDLANFATLHKSNIKILELCINAIGEFGGASKDLTCKLFCYDFLKSFKNNGNKKIEYVANLLIMSIYPELLMQEPNYFKDIIYTSSLPPRKHTMDIFSIFISTQINKIEEENLSISVDIFERYSKSARRIFDKYKYQKLAETLSKYIKGKSR
;
A
#
# COMPACT_ATOMS: atom_id res chain seq x y z
N MET A 1 -11.89 13.21 -18.31
CA MET A 1 -13.06 12.47 -17.87
C MET A 1 -13.13 12.52 -16.35
N LYS A 2 -14.20 13.08 -15.77
CA LYS A 2 -14.41 13.10 -14.30
C LYS A 2 -15.37 11.95 -13.99
N PHE A 3 -14.92 10.99 -13.22
CA PHE A 3 -15.75 9.87 -12.78
C PHE A 3 -16.57 10.29 -11.55
N GLU A 4 -17.88 10.11 -11.56
CA GLU A 4 -18.75 10.39 -10.41
C GLU A 4 -18.83 9.19 -9.46
N ARG A 5 -19.04 9.47 -8.17
CA ARG A 5 -18.83 8.53 -7.06
C ARG A 5 -19.85 7.37 -6.99
N LYS A 6 -21.04 7.50 -7.60
CA LYS A 6 -22.15 6.55 -7.45
C LYS A 6 -22.19 5.37 -8.43
N ASP A 7 -21.50 5.49 -9.58
CA ASP A 7 -21.49 4.47 -10.64
C ASP A 7 -20.24 3.59 -10.64
N LEU A 8 -19.41 3.69 -9.60
CA LEU A 8 -18.01 3.27 -9.61
C LEU A 8 -17.78 1.76 -9.41
N ALA A 9 -18.80 0.99 -8.99
CA ALA A 9 -18.55 -0.37 -8.57
C ALA A 9 -18.42 -1.38 -9.72
N THR A 10 -19.28 -1.39 -10.71
CA THR A 10 -19.27 -2.43 -11.75
C THR A 10 -18.99 -1.90 -13.16
N LYS A 11 -19.66 -0.88 -13.61
CA LYS A 11 -19.50 -0.34 -14.98
C LYS A 11 -18.15 0.27 -15.28
N LYS A 12 -17.34 0.59 -14.26
CA LYS A 12 -16.10 1.37 -14.42
C LYS A 12 -14.84 0.53 -14.51
N PHE A 13 -14.84 -0.72 -14.07
CA PHE A 13 -13.72 -1.61 -14.39
C PHE A 13 -13.68 -1.92 -15.89
N ASP A 14 -14.84 -2.08 -16.53
CA ASP A 14 -14.93 -2.22 -18.00
C ASP A 14 -14.45 -0.95 -18.70
N GLU A 15 -14.88 0.23 -18.23
CA GLU A 15 -14.41 1.51 -18.77
C GLU A 15 -12.91 1.73 -18.54
N LEU A 16 -12.38 1.31 -17.38
CA LEU A 16 -10.94 1.37 -17.11
C LEU A 16 -10.17 0.38 -17.97
N ASN A 17 -10.73 -0.79 -18.26
CA ASN A 17 -10.15 -1.77 -19.17
C ASN A 17 -10.12 -1.25 -20.60
N ILE A 18 -11.22 -0.70 -21.09
CA ILE A 18 -11.29 -0.02 -22.40
C ILE A 18 -10.26 1.11 -22.45
N PHE A 19 -10.17 1.90 -21.38
CA PHE A 19 -9.22 2.98 -21.31
C PHE A 19 -7.76 2.49 -21.31
N LEU A 20 -7.45 1.38 -20.60
CA LEU A 20 -6.14 0.74 -20.63
C LEU A 20 -5.78 0.21 -22.02
N THR A 21 -6.76 -0.39 -22.74
CA THR A 21 -6.51 -1.01 -24.04
C THR A 21 -6.49 -0.01 -25.19
N GLU A 22 -7.38 0.97 -25.20
CA GLU A 22 -7.54 1.93 -26.29
C GLU A 22 -6.63 3.17 -26.17
N LYS A 23 -6.40 3.64 -24.94
CA LYS A 23 -5.62 4.87 -24.68
C LYS A 23 -4.16 4.63 -24.33
N ILE A 24 -3.76 3.38 -24.25
CA ILE A 24 -2.39 2.95 -23.89
C ILE A 24 -1.32 3.58 -24.80
N ASN A 25 -1.59 3.64 -26.08
CA ASN A 25 -0.62 4.11 -27.10
C ASN A 25 -0.56 5.64 -27.22
N GLU A 26 -1.61 6.36 -26.77
CA GLU A 26 -1.68 7.80 -26.94
C GLU A 26 -0.91 8.55 -25.82
N ASN A 27 -1.10 8.17 -24.56
CA ASN A 27 -0.42 8.83 -23.44
C ASN A 27 -0.35 7.92 -22.18
N PRO A 28 0.64 6.99 -22.12
CA PRO A 28 0.77 6.03 -21.03
C PRO A 28 0.87 6.67 -19.63
N LEU A 29 1.57 7.80 -19.53
CA LEU A 29 1.72 8.50 -18.26
C LEU A 29 0.40 9.08 -17.75
N ASN A 30 -0.42 9.64 -18.62
CA ASN A 30 -1.73 10.17 -18.26
C ASN A 30 -2.68 9.04 -17.88
N THR A 31 -2.64 7.93 -18.61
CA THR A 31 -3.38 6.69 -18.30
C THR A 31 -3.06 6.20 -16.88
N ALA A 32 -1.79 6.04 -16.55
CA ALA A 32 -1.37 5.61 -15.21
C ALA A 32 -1.84 6.58 -14.10
N LYS A 33 -1.80 7.89 -14.34
CA LYS A 33 -2.31 8.89 -13.38
C LYS A 33 -3.83 8.78 -13.15
N ILE A 34 -4.61 8.57 -14.20
CA ILE A 34 -6.07 8.42 -14.11
C ILE A 34 -6.40 7.16 -13.32
N ILE A 35 -5.73 6.04 -13.61
CA ILE A 35 -5.93 4.78 -12.90
C ILE A 35 -5.61 4.93 -11.41
N LEU A 36 -4.47 5.51 -11.05
CA LEU A 36 -4.12 5.75 -9.65
C LEU A 36 -5.14 6.65 -8.95
N ASN A 37 -5.56 7.74 -9.60
CA ASN A 37 -6.58 8.64 -9.03
C ASN A 37 -7.91 7.92 -8.81
N THR A 38 -8.26 6.98 -9.68
CA THR A 38 -9.46 6.15 -9.53
C THR A 38 -9.30 5.16 -8.38
N ALA A 39 -8.18 4.46 -8.29
CA ALA A 39 -7.87 3.56 -7.18
C ALA A 39 -7.96 4.26 -5.82
N LEU A 40 -7.40 5.47 -5.70
CA LEU A 40 -7.47 6.27 -4.48
C LEU A 40 -8.88 6.72 -4.10
N LYS A 41 -9.80 6.83 -5.08
CA LYS A 41 -11.20 7.19 -4.85
C LYS A 41 -12.07 5.98 -4.53
N LEU A 42 -11.75 4.82 -5.11
CA LEU A 42 -12.50 3.57 -4.96
C LEU A 42 -12.38 2.92 -3.58
N ARG A 43 -11.55 3.33 -2.70
CA ARG A 43 -11.27 2.80 -1.35
C ARG A 43 -12.40 2.02 -0.64
N GLN A 44 -13.47 1.68 -1.35
CA GLN A 44 -14.54 0.78 -0.91
C GLN A 44 -14.52 -0.48 -1.76
N PRO A 45 -14.57 -1.66 -1.14
CA PRO A 45 -14.60 -2.91 -1.87
C PRO A 45 -15.86 -2.96 -2.75
N SER A 46 -15.69 -3.26 -4.02
CA SER A 46 -16.83 -3.62 -4.89
C SER A 46 -17.21 -5.07 -4.62
N ASP A 47 -18.50 -5.38 -4.76
CA ASP A 47 -18.99 -6.74 -4.54
C ASP A 47 -18.72 -7.70 -5.74
N SER A 48 -18.17 -7.18 -6.85
CA SER A 48 -17.85 -7.96 -8.07
C SER A 48 -16.34 -8.23 -8.18
N TYR A 49 -15.86 -9.24 -7.46
CA TYR A 49 -14.44 -9.53 -7.34
C TYR A 49 -13.81 -10.16 -8.59
N SER A 50 -14.58 -10.94 -9.38
CA SER A 50 -14.07 -11.55 -10.61
C SER A 50 -13.68 -10.52 -11.66
N GLU A 51 -14.42 -9.42 -11.77
CA GLU A 51 -14.12 -8.32 -12.69
C GLU A 51 -12.88 -7.56 -12.25
N ASN A 52 -12.67 -7.40 -10.95
CA ASN A 52 -11.50 -6.73 -10.40
C ASN A 52 -10.20 -7.48 -10.71
N ILE A 53 -10.17 -8.82 -10.67
CA ILE A 53 -8.96 -9.59 -10.93
C ILE A 53 -8.51 -9.48 -12.39
N LEU A 54 -9.43 -9.42 -13.34
CA LEU A 54 -9.10 -9.20 -14.76
C LEU A 54 -8.47 -7.82 -14.95
N PHE A 55 -9.10 -6.78 -14.41
CA PHE A 55 -8.55 -5.43 -14.45
C PHE A 55 -7.17 -5.35 -13.80
N LEU A 56 -6.95 -6.02 -12.65
CA LEU A 56 -5.66 -6.03 -11.97
C LEU A 56 -4.58 -6.72 -12.81
N LYS A 57 -4.92 -7.81 -13.52
CA LYS A 57 -4.01 -8.48 -14.46
C LYS A 57 -3.64 -7.57 -15.63
N ASP A 58 -4.59 -6.86 -16.21
CA ASP A 58 -4.35 -5.92 -17.31
C ASP A 58 -3.51 -4.73 -16.85
N LEU A 59 -3.75 -4.22 -15.64
CA LEU A 59 -2.92 -3.16 -15.05
C LEU A 59 -1.49 -3.65 -14.75
N ALA A 60 -1.32 -4.89 -14.30
CA ALA A 60 0.00 -5.49 -14.09
C ALA A 60 0.75 -5.69 -15.41
N ASN A 61 0.06 -6.12 -16.47
CA ASN A 61 0.62 -6.20 -17.84
C ASN A 61 1.05 -4.83 -18.34
N PHE A 62 0.20 -3.81 -18.16
CA PHE A 62 0.53 -2.43 -18.52
C PHE A 62 1.77 -1.93 -17.76
N ALA A 63 1.86 -2.19 -16.45
CA ALA A 63 3.04 -1.84 -15.65
C ALA A 63 4.31 -2.53 -16.16
N THR A 64 4.21 -3.79 -16.56
CA THR A 64 5.31 -4.59 -17.08
C THR A 64 5.78 -4.09 -18.45
N LEU A 65 4.88 -3.73 -19.34
CA LEU A 65 5.19 -3.13 -20.65
C LEU A 65 5.94 -1.80 -20.51
N HIS A 66 5.63 -1.04 -19.47
CA HIS A 66 6.25 0.26 -19.19
C HIS A 66 7.29 0.24 -18.07
N LYS A 67 7.87 -0.93 -17.75
CA LYS A 67 8.84 -1.09 -16.63
C LYS A 67 10.08 -0.20 -16.73
N SER A 68 10.49 0.18 -17.92
CA SER A 68 11.61 1.11 -18.15
C SER A 68 11.26 2.57 -17.77
N ASN A 69 9.99 2.93 -17.74
CA ASN A 69 9.53 4.25 -17.31
C ASN A 69 9.17 4.23 -15.83
N ILE A 70 10.15 4.56 -14.99
CA ILE A 70 10.03 4.53 -13.51
C ILE A 70 8.80 5.27 -13.01
N LYS A 71 8.41 6.38 -13.64
CA LYS A 71 7.25 7.17 -13.23
C LYS A 71 5.92 6.46 -13.50
N ILE A 72 5.79 5.80 -14.65
CA ILE A 72 4.60 5.01 -15.00
C ILE A 72 4.53 3.78 -14.08
N LEU A 73 5.65 3.07 -13.94
CA LEU A 73 5.77 1.91 -13.07
C LEU A 73 5.36 2.24 -11.63
N GLU A 74 5.88 3.34 -11.06
CA GLU A 74 5.52 3.80 -9.72
C GLU A 74 4.01 4.06 -9.57
N LEU A 75 3.38 4.70 -10.56
CA LEU A 75 1.95 4.97 -10.54
C LEU A 75 1.12 3.68 -10.58
N CYS A 76 1.51 2.71 -11.41
CA CYS A 76 0.84 1.42 -11.51
C CYS A 76 1.01 0.57 -10.24
N ILE A 77 2.21 0.49 -9.68
CA ILE A 77 2.49 -0.18 -8.42
C ILE A 77 1.62 0.41 -7.31
N ASN A 78 1.54 1.74 -7.23
CA ASN A 78 0.67 2.40 -6.27
C ASN A 78 -0.80 2.08 -6.47
N ALA A 79 -1.29 2.06 -7.71
CA ALA A 79 -2.69 1.72 -8.00
C ALA A 79 -3.01 0.28 -7.60
N ILE A 80 -2.16 -0.69 -7.96
CA ILE A 80 -2.31 -2.11 -7.59
C ILE A 80 -2.30 -2.27 -6.05
N GLY A 81 -1.39 -1.59 -5.36
CA GLY A 81 -1.34 -1.64 -3.90
C GLY A 81 -2.57 -1.03 -3.22
N GLU A 82 -3.13 0.06 -3.74
CA GLU A 82 -4.36 0.66 -3.23
C GLU A 82 -5.57 -0.26 -3.45
N PHE A 83 -5.68 -0.91 -4.62
CA PHE A 83 -6.72 -1.91 -4.87
C PHE A 83 -6.58 -3.12 -3.95
N GLY A 84 -5.37 -3.65 -3.77
CA GLY A 84 -5.11 -4.79 -2.88
C GLY A 84 -5.43 -4.46 -1.41
N GLY A 85 -5.04 -3.28 -0.94
CA GLY A 85 -5.33 -2.84 0.43
C GLY A 85 -6.82 -2.59 0.69
N ALA A 86 -7.57 -2.18 -0.33
CA ALA A 86 -9.01 -1.95 -0.23
C ALA A 86 -9.84 -3.24 -0.45
N SER A 87 -9.27 -4.26 -1.08
CA SER A 87 -9.99 -5.49 -1.40
C SER A 87 -10.32 -6.31 -0.17
N LYS A 88 -11.52 -6.89 -0.12
CA LYS A 88 -11.91 -7.94 0.83
C LYS A 88 -11.70 -9.34 0.24
N ASP A 89 -11.53 -9.44 -1.08
CA ASP A 89 -11.30 -10.70 -1.78
C ASP A 89 -9.85 -11.15 -1.61
N LEU A 90 -9.69 -12.36 -1.11
CA LEU A 90 -8.38 -12.95 -0.87
C LEU A 90 -7.60 -13.17 -2.18
N THR A 91 -8.27 -13.54 -3.26
CA THR A 91 -7.64 -13.78 -4.58
C THR A 91 -7.04 -12.49 -5.12
N CYS A 92 -7.79 -11.39 -5.05
CA CYS A 92 -7.31 -10.06 -5.43
C CYS A 92 -6.13 -9.60 -4.54
N LYS A 93 -6.23 -9.82 -3.23
CA LYS A 93 -5.14 -9.48 -2.31
C LYS A 93 -3.88 -10.26 -2.60
N LEU A 94 -3.98 -11.58 -2.80
CA LEU A 94 -2.85 -12.45 -3.12
C LEU A 94 -2.21 -12.04 -4.45
N PHE A 95 -3.01 -11.77 -5.48
CA PHE A 95 -2.49 -11.28 -6.74
C PHE A 95 -1.70 -9.98 -6.59
N CYS A 96 -2.27 -8.99 -5.88
CA CYS A 96 -1.59 -7.71 -5.64
C CYS A 96 -0.29 -7.90 -4.84
N TYR A 97 -0.31 -8.76 -3.83
CA TYR A 97 0.86 -9.10 -3.04
C TYR A 97 1.97 -9.72 -3.89
N ASP A 98 1.65 -10.76 -4.67
CA ASP A 98 2.63 -11.45 -5.53
C ASP A 98 3.21 -10.51 -6.57
N PHE A 99 2.39 -9.67 -7.18
CA PHE A 99 2.85 -8.65 -8.11
C PHE A 99 3.81 -7.67 -7.42
N LEU A 100 3.46 -7.13 -6.26
CA LEU A 100 4.32 -6.20 -5.52
C LEU A 100 5.62 -6.86 -5.05
N LYS A 101 5.54 -8.12 -4.62
CA LYS A 101 6.70 -8.91 -4.18
C LYS A 101 7.74 -9.07 -5.28
N SER A 102 7.33 -9.12 -6.56
CA SER A 102 8.25 -9.18 -7.70
C SER A 102 9.17 -7.96 -7.82
N PHE A 103 8.83 -6.85 -7.15
CA PHE A 103 9.64 -5.63 -7.12
C PHE A 103 10.50 -5.47 -5.87
N LYS A 104 10.53 -6.47 -4.97
CA LYS A 104 11.32 -6.43 -3.72
C LYS A 104 12.81 -6.19 -3.98
N ASN A 105 13.34 -6.71 -5.10
CA ASN A 105 14.74 -6.59 -5.51
C ASN A 105 14.83 -6.07 -6.95
N ASN A 106 14.12 -4.98 -7.24
CA ASN A 106 14.05 -4.42 -8.61
C ASN A 106 15.33 -3.69 -9.04
N GLY A 107 16.21 -3.33 -8.09
CA GLY A 107 17.40 -2.52 -8.32
C GLY A 107 17.13 -1.00 -8.26
N ASN A 108 15.88 -0.56 -8.30
CA ASN A 108 15.50 0.82 -8.10
C ASN A 108 14.96 1.02 -6.67
N LYS A 109 15.75 1.65 -5.80
CA LYS A 109 15.44 1.85 -4.38
C LYS A 109 14.07 2.49 -4.10
N LYS A 110 13.62 3.38 -4.99
CA LYS A 110 12.30 4.01 -4.86
C LYS A 110 11.17 3.03 -5.13
N ILE A 111 11.30 2.22 -6.19
CA ILE A 111 10.31 1.19 -6.54
C ILE A 111 10.25 0.12 -5.46
N GLU A 112 11.39 -0.39 -5.01
CA GLU A 112 11.49 -1.35 -3.92
C GLU A 112 10.78 -0.85 -2.67
N TYR A 113 11.06 0.40 -2.28
CA TYR A 113 10.45 1.00 -1.11
C TYR A 113 8.95 1.15 -1.23
N VAL A 114 8.44 1.65 -2.36
CA VAL A 114 6.99 1.81 -2.59
C VAL A 114 6.28 0.46 -2.57
N ALA A 115 6.83 -0.55 -3.25
CA ALA A 115 6.27 -1.89 -3.28
C ALA A 115 6.18 -2.49 -1.85
N ASN A 116 7.26 -2.37 -1.08
CA ASN A 116 7.32 -2.86 0.29
C ASN A 116 6.30 -2.19 1.22
N LEU A 117 6.13 -0.86 1.12
CA LEU A 117 5.10 -0.14 1.89
C LEU A 117 3.68 -0.59 1.55
N LEU A 118 3.42 -0.89 0.27
CA LEU A 118 2.11 -1.34 -0.17
C LEU A 118 1.84 -2.78 0.26
N ILE A 119 2.86 -3.64 0.27
CA ILE A 119 2.76 -4.98 0.85
C ILE A 119 2.33 -4.90 2.33
N MET A 120 2.92 -4.00 3.12
CA MET A 120 2.50 -3.76 4.51
C MET A 120 1.03 -3.32 4.62
N SER A 121 0.53 -2.57 3.62
CA SER A 121 -0.88 -2.15 3.61
C SER A 121 -1.84 -3.30 3.30
N ILE A 122 -1.41 -4.29 2.51
CA ILE A 122 -2.22 -5.45 2.12
C ILE A 122 -2.18 -6.52 3.22
N TYR A 123 -1.00 -6.78 3.78
CA TYR A 123 -0.74 -7.82 4.78
C TYR A 123 0.10 -7.28 5.96
N PRO A 124 -0.48 -6.48 6.86
CA PRO A 124 0.23 -6.00 8.03
C PRO A 124 0.66 -7.14 8.99
N GLU A 125 0.03 -8.33 8.88
CA GLU A 125 0.39 -9.55 9.61
C GLU A 125 1.82 -10.03 9.35
N LEU A 126 2.41 -9.65 8.22
CA LEU A 126 3.82 -9.97 7.91
C LEU A 126 4.80 -9.43 8.97
N LEU A 127 4.42 -8.38 9.70
CA LEU A 127 5.21 -7.90 10.84
C LEU A 127 5.45 -9.01 11.88
N MET A 128 4.48 -9.94 12.05
CA MET A 128 4.62 -11.07 12.97
C MET A 128 5.45 -12.21 12.40
N GLN A 129 5.47 -12.34 11.08
CA GLN A 129 6.13 -13.45 10.38
C GLN A 129 7.55 -13.12 9.92
N GLU A 130 7.78 -11.88 9.49
CA GLU A 130 9.05 -11.43 8.92
C GLU A 130 9.46 -10.04 9.52
N PRO A 131 9.77 -9.92 10.81
CA PRO A 131 10.05 -8.63 11.47
C PRO A 131 11.25 -7.92 10.84
N ASN A 132 12.27 -8.64 10.44
CA ASN A 132 13.47 -8.08 9.80
C ASN A 132 13.16 -7.45 8.42
N TYR A 133 12.16 -7.95 7.72
CA TYR A 133 11.71 -7.39 6.45
C TYR A 133 11.21 -5.94 6.61
N PHE A 134 10.42 -5.68 7.65
CA PHE A 134 9.96 -4.31 7.94
C PHE A 134 11.07 -3.40 8.44
N LYS A 135 11.99 -3.93 9.24
CA LYS A 135 13.17 -3.20 9.70
C LYS A 135 13.99 -2.70 8.51
N ASP A 136 14.27 -3.58 7.56
CA ASP A 136 15.03 -3.22 6.35
C ASP A 136 14.35 -2.15 5.52
N ILE A 137 13.02 -2.22 5.34
CA ILE A 137 12.25 -1.21 4.61
C ILE A 137 12.41 0.17 5.23
N ILE A 138 12.36 0.25 6.56
CA ILE A 138 12.39 1.53 7.27
C ILE A 138 13.78 2.14 7.29
N TYR A 139 14.81 1.30 7.47
CA TYR A 139 16.19 1.77 7.60
C TYR A 139 16.87 2.03 6.25
N THR A 140 16.43 1.40 5.17
CA THR A 140 17.04 1.59 3.83
C THR A 140 16.47 2.77 3.06
N SER A 141 15.34 3.35 3.48
CA SER A 141 14.69 4.44 2.74
C SER A 141 14.72 5.78 3.46
N SER A 142 15.03 6.82 2.71
CA SER A 142 14.86 8.22 3.13
C SER A 142 13.41 8.73 3.03
N LEU A 143 12.50 7.98 2.38
CA LEU A 143 11.12 8.40 2.14
C LEU A 143 10.20 7.99 3.30
N PRO A 144 9.32 8.90 3.77
CA PRO A 144 8.36 8.55 4.82
C PRO A 144 7.24 7.64 4.27
N PRO A 145 6.71 6.73 5.11
CA PRO A 145 5.53 5.95 4.77
C PRO A 145 4.32 6.85 4.44
N ARG A 146 3.38 6.32 3.68
CA ARG A 146 2.14 7.02 3.39
C ARG A 146 1.20 6.96 4.59
N LYS A 147 0.41 8.03 4.79
CA LYS A 147 -0.57 8.10 5.88
C LYS A 147 -1.52 6.90 5.89
N HIS A 148 -2.07 6.51 4.73
CA HIS A 148 -3.01 5.38 4.65
C HIS A 148 -2.36 4.06 5.11
N THR A 149 -1.14 3.77 4.66
CA THR A 149 -0.37 2.61 5.14
C THR A 149 -0.19 2.64 6.65
N MET A 150 0.13 3.82 7.19
CA MET A 150 0.31 4.00 8.63
C MET A 150 -0.98 3.84 9.42
N ASP A 151 -2.11 4.29 8.88
CA ASP A 151 -3.42 4.10 9.51
C ASP A 151 -3.78 2.62 9.60
N ILE A 152 -3.62 1.84 8.51
CA ILE A 152 -3.85 0.38 8.51
C ILE A 152 -2.93 -0.30 9.52
N PHE A 153 -1.64 0.03 9.47
CA PHE A 153 -0.65 -0.54 10.38
C PHE A 153 -0.95 -0.23 11.85
N SER A 154 -1.38 1.02 12.16
CA SER A 154 -1.74 1.40 13.51
C SER A 154 -2.96 0.64 14.04
N ILE A 155 -3.96 0.40 13.20
CA ILE A 155 -5.15 -0.40 13.56
C ILE A 155 -4.73 -1.84 13.84
N PHE A 156 -3.92 -2.44 12.96
CA PHE A 156 -3.42 -3.80 13.14
C PHE A 156 -2.66 -3.95 14.46
N ILE A 157 -1.68 -3.10 14.74
CA ILE A 157 -0.91 -3.14 15.98
C ILE A 157 -1.83 -3.00 17.20
N SER A 158 -2.77 -2.04 17.18
CA SER A 158 -3.68 -1.81 18.30
C SER A 158 -4.61 -3.00 18.58
N THR A 159 -5.03 -3.73 17.53
CA THR A 159 -5.92 -4.90 17.66
C THR A 159 -5.20 -6.18 18.02
N GLN A 160 -3.91 -6.31 17.71
CA GLN A 160 -3.12 -7.53 17.91
C GLN A 160 -2.01 -7.38 18.95
N ILE A 161 -1.96 -6.27 19.68
CA ILE A 161 -0.85 -5.92 20.59
C ILE A 161 -0.45 -7.05 21.56
N ASN A 162 -1.42 -7.82 22.04
CA ASN A 162 -1.17 -8.92 22.98
C ASN A 162 -0.57 -10.17 22.31
N LYS A 163 -0.61 -10.26 20.98
CA LYS A 163 -0.14 -11.40 20.18
C LYS A 163 1.20 -11.13 19.50
N ILE A 164 1.64 -9.87 19.51
CA ILE A 164 2.86 -9.45 18.85
C ILE A 164 4.01 -9.56 19.84
N GLU A 165 5.12 -10.13 19.38
CA GLU A 165 6.34 -10.24 20.16
C GLU A 165 6.95 -8.86 20.46
N GLU A 166 7.67 -8.75 21.58
CA GLU A 166 8.23 -7.49 22.07
C GLU A 166 9.19 -6.84 21.07
N GLU A 167 10.00 -7.66 20.39
CA GLU A 167 10.91 -7.16 19.35
C GLU A 167 10.14 -6.49 18.20
N ASN A 168 9.03 -7.09 17.76
CA ASN A 168 8.19 -6.56 16.69
C ASN A 168 7.43 -5.31 17.11
N LEU A 169 7.02 -5.24 18.38
CA LEU A 169 6.45 -4.02 18.95
C LEU A 169 7.50 -2.90 19.00
N SER A 170 8.75 -3.21 19.34
CA SER A 170 9.85 -2.23 19.33
C SER A 170 10.11 -1.68 17.94
N ILE A 171 10.10 -2.55 16.91
CA ILE A 171 10.15 -2.13 15.50
C ILE A 171 8.98 -1.19 15.17
N SER A 172 7.78 -1.49 15.66
CA SER A 172 6.60 -0.66 15.44
C SER A 172 6.73 0.73 16.08
N VAL A 173 7.36 0.82 17.26
CA VAL A 173 7.67 2.11 17.89
C VAL A 173 8.55 2.96 16.98
N ASP A 174 9.65 2.39 16.46
CA ASP A 174 10.56 3.09 15.56
C ASP A 174 9.86 3.58 14.29
N ILE A 175 8.96 2.77 13.72
CA ILE A 175 8.14 3.13 12.55
C ILE A 175 7.29 4.36 12.85
N PHE A 176 6.55 4.34 13.95
CA PHE A 176 5.66 5.44 14.32
C PHE A 176 6.42 6.72 14.67
N GLU A 177 7.53 6.62 15.37
CA GLU A 177 8.41 7.78 15.65
C GLU A 177 8.93 8.41 14.36
N ARG A 178 9.44 7.60 13.44
CA ARG A 178 9.95 8.09 12.17
C ARG A 178 8.86 8.76 11.34
N TYR A 179 7.68 8.15 11.27
CA TYR A 179 6.56 8.75 10.57
C TYR A 179 6.11 10.06 11.23
N SER A 180 6.01 10.11 12.55
CA SER A 180 5.61 11.33 13.27
C SER A 180 6.53 12.52 12.94
N LYS A 181 7.85 12.29 12.84
CA LYS A 181 8.83 13.32 12.47
C LYS A 181 8.65 13.84 11.05
N SER A 182 8.20 12.98 10.12
CA SER A 182 8.06 13.28 8.68
C SER A 182 6.64 13.69 8.26
N ALA A 183 5.63 13.47 9.11
CA ALA A 183 4.24 13.78 8.81
C ALA A 183 4.02 15.28 8.56
N ARG A 184 3.25 15.61 7.53
CA ARG A 184 2.98 17.01 7.15
C ARG A 184 1.96 17.69 8.07
N ARG A 185 0.97 16.94 8.58
CA ARG A 185 -0.10 17.46 9.42
C ARG A 185 0.28 17.35 10.89
N ILE A 186 0.08 18.41 11.64
CA ILE A 186 0.35 18.46 13.09
C ILE A 186 -0.42 17.36 13.84
N PHE A 187 -1.68 17.12 13.45
CA PHE A 187 -2.50 16.06 14.03
C PHE A 187 -1.89 14.67 13.84
N ASP A 188 -1.37 14.37 12.63
CA ASP A 188 -0.72 13.09 12.34
C ASP A 188 0.58 12.94 13.14
N LYS A 189 1.38 14.01 13.25
CA LYS A 189 2.57 14.03 14.11
C LYS A 189 2.24 13.62 15.54
N TYR A 190 1.28 14.29 16.15
CA TYR A 190 0.87 14.04 17.53
C TYR A 190 0.28 12.63 17.71
N LYS A 191 -0.60 12.19 16.79
CA LYS A 191 -1.22 10.86 16.81
C LYS A 191 -0.17 9.76 16.88
N TYR A 192 0.79 9.78 15.97
CA TYR A 192 1.78 8.69 15.85
C TYR A 192 2.89 8.80 16.89
N GLN A 193 3.24 9.99 17.36
CA GLN A 193 4.12 10.16 18.51
C GLN A 193 3.49 9.55 19.78
N LYS A 194 2.24 9.87 20.07
CA LYS A 194 1.51 9.32 21.22
C LYS A 194 1.37 7.80 21.12
N LEU A 195 1.16 7.26 19.91
CA LEU A 195 1.09 5.83 19.71
C LEU A 195 2.44 5.15 20.00
N ALA A 196 3.54 5.69 19.54
CA ALA A 196 4.89 5.21 19.84
C ALA A 196 5.16 5.22 21.35
N GLU A 197 4.85 6.32 22.04
CA GLU A 197 5.00 6.43 23.50
C GLU A 197 4.17 5.39 24.28
N THR A 198 2.94 5.15 23.80
CA THR A 198 2.02 4.17 24.41
C THR A 198 2.57 2.75 24.26
N LEU A 199 3.06 2.40 23.05
CA LEU A 199 3.67 1.09 22.81
C LEU A 199 4.96 0.92 23.63
N SER A 200 5.81 1.94 23.73
CA SER A 200 7.02 1.90 24.55
C SER A 200 6.71 1.65 26.04
N LYS A 201 5.64 2.27 26.57
CA LYS A 201 5.19 2.02 27.93
C LYS A 201 4.66 0.60 28.13
N TYR A 202 3.90 0.11 27.14
CA TYR A 202 3.36 -1.25 27.15
C TYR A 202 4.49 -2.30 27.19
N ILE A 203 5.51 -2.15 26.34
CA ILE A 203 6.69 -3.02 26.30
C ILE A 203 7.40 -3.02 27.66
N LYS A 204 7.69 -1.84 28.22
CA LYS A 204 8.33 -1.72 29.54
C LYS A 204 7.48 -2.31 30.68
N GLY A 205 6.18 -2.34 30.52
CA GLY A 205 5.27 -2.96 31.50
C GLY A 205 5.23 -4.50 31.44
N LYS A 206 5.50 -5.08 30.26
CA LYS A 206 5.63 -6.55 30.10
C LYS A 206 6.96 -7.12 30.64
N SER A 207 8.02 -6.32 30.59
CA SER A 207 9.36 -6.73 31.02
C SER A 207 9.58 -6.67 32.54
N ARG A 208 8.54 -6.36 33.31
CA ARG A 208 8.51 -6.40 34.77
C ARG A 208 7.67 -7.58 35.28
#